data_c43d74357223ac09ca27c1f8a1fc3f13
#
_entry.id   c43d74357223ac09ca27c1f8a1fc3f13
#
_cell.length_a   1.000
_cell.length_b   1.000
_cell.length_c   1.000
_cell.angle_alpha   90.00
_cell.angle_beta   90.00
_cell.angle_gamma   90.00
#
_symmetry.space_group_name_H-M   'P 1'
#
loop_
_entity.id
_entity.type
_entity.pdbx_description
1 polymer ?
#
loop_
_entity_poly.entity_id
_entity_poly.type
_entity_poly.pdbx_seq_one_letter_code
_entity_poly.pdbx_strand_id
1 'polypeptide(L)'
;MGYFRRLFASGRKLGFRPVLVIFVIGMITGALFTHTLAPKMLPAKQPPVQNGSGVTGSAVPGAGVDNPVVAVAGKVGPAIVGISSQVTQSDLFSTETVERTGSGVIVNSQGYIVTNNHVVSGTPEVRVALSDGRETMGKVVGGDPRTDLAVVKVNLPRLTVARLGDSDKVRVGELAIAIGNPLGIRFARSVTSGVISGINRLLTTEEGLQFHLLQTDAAINPGNSGGPLINSIGEIIGINTIKISQPGFEGLGFAIPSNTVRRVSDQLIRLKRVIRPGLGVGLAGDINRMLADEFSLPVTSGVLIKVVRNGPAQKAGLADGDIIIRVNDRAIRNGAELQGEVSRHKVGDTITVTAYREAETNRWKKSVLKVRLVELP
;
A
#
# COMPACT_ATOMS: atom_id res chain seq x y z
N MET A 1 -27.03 26.48 -13.46
CA MET A 1 -27.40 25.20 -14.12
C MET A 1 -27.93 25.48 -15.55
N GLY A 2 -27.19 26.15 -16.40
CA GLY A 2 -27.68 26.64 -17.70
C GLY A 2 -26.68 26.73 -18.83
N TYR A 3 -25.38 26.50 -18.61
CA TYR A 3 -24.36 26.70 -19.65
C TYR A 3 -23.79 25.42 -20.29
N PHE A 4 -23.94 24.26 -19.67
CA PHE A 4 -23.37 22.97 -20.14
C PHE A 4 -24.26 22.20 -21.14
N ARG A 5 -25.51 22.66 -21.42
CA ARG A 5 -26.44 21.93 -22.29
C ARG A 5 -26.37 22.37 -23.80
N ARG A 6 -25.53 23.33 -24.15
CA ARG A 6 -25.43 23.82 -25.56
C ARG A 6 -24.25 23.32 -26.38
N LEU A 7 -23.32 22.54 -25.77
CA LEU A 7 -22.12 22.04 -26.45
C LEU A 7 -22.26 20.66 -27.11
N PHE A 8 -23.38 19.96 -26.93
CA PHE A 8 -23.59 18.62 -27.47
C PHE A 8 -24.75 18.50 -28.47
N ALA A 9 -25.26 19.60 -29.03
CA ALA A 9 -26.40 19.59 -29.93
C ALA A 9 -26.02 19.93 -31.40
N SER A 10 -24.83 19.57 -31.88
CA SER A 10 -24.54 19.57 -33.32
C SER A 10 -23.84 18.30 -33.76
N GLY A 11 -24.56 17.19 -33.66
CA GLY A 11 -24.13 15.90 -34.20
C GLY A 11 -24.25 15.88 -35.72
N ARG A 12 -23.35 16.55 -36.45
CA ARG A 12 -23.11 16.22 -37.86
C ARG A 12 -22.40 14.88 -37.91
N LYS A 13 -23.15 13.83 -38.24
CA LYS A 13 -22.58 12.54 -38.61
C LYS A 13 -21.69 12.75 -39.82
N LEU A 14 -20.38 12.68 -39.67
CA LEU A 14 -19.47 12.60 -40.82
C LEU A 14 -19.85 11.32 -41.57
N GLY A 15 -20.25 11.45 -42.83
CA GLY A 15 -20.58 10.30 -43.65
C GLY A 15 -19.33 9.41 -43.85
N PHE A 16 -19.53 8.13 -44.09
CA PHE A 16 -18.47 7.10 -44.25
C PHE A 16 -17.42 7.49 -45.34
N ARG A 17 -17.80 8.21 -46.36
CA ARG A 17 -16.92 8.65 -47.46
C ARG A 17 -15.76 9.59 -47.04
N PRO A 18 -15.96 10.67 -46.26
CA PRO A 18 -14.83 11.50 -45.85
C PRO A 18 -13.85 10.78 -44.89
N VAL A 19 -14.35 9.89 -44.04
CA VAL A 19 -13.48 9.09 -43.14
C VAL A 19 -12.59 8.16 -43.95
N LEU A 20 -13.15 7.49 -44.97
CA LEU A 20 -12.38 6.60 -45.84
C LEU A 20 -11.29 7.34 -46.62
N VAL A 21 -11.59 8.55 -47.12
CA VAL A 21 -10.60 9.38 -47.83
C VAL A 21 -9.45 9.81 -46.94
N ILE A 22 -9.72 10.19 -45.68
CA ILE A 22 -8.68 10.54 -44.70
C ILE A 22 -7.79 9.34 -44.40
N PHE A 23 -8.38 8.15 -44.25
CA PHE A 23 -7.63 6.91 -43.99
C PHE A 23 -6.74 6.52 -45.17
N VAL A 24 -7.21 6.63 -46.39
CA VAL A 24 -6.44 6.35 -47.61
C VAL A 24 -5.28 7.35 -47.78
N ILE A 25 -5.53 8.65 -47.57
CA ILE A 25 -4.47 9.68 -47.59
C ILE A 25 -3.41 9.38 -46.48
N GLY A 26 -3.82 9.01 -45.29
CA GLY A 26 -2.92 8.64 -44.18
C GLY A 26 -2.03 7.43 -44.52
N MET A 27 -2.58 6.39 -45.19
CA MET A 27 -1.81 5.23 -45.63
C MET A 27 -0.81 5.60 -46.74
N ILE A 28 -1.19 6.41 -47.72
CA ILE A 28 -0.30 6.83 -48.84
C ILE A 28 0.84 7.71 -48.28
N THR A 29 0.55 8.66 -47.40
CA THR A 29 1.57 9.53 -46.80
C THR A 29 2.50 8.73 -45.88
N GLY A 30 1.98 7.77 -45.11
CA GLY A 30 2.79 6.84 -44.28
C GLY A 30 3.71 5.97 -45.12
N ALA A 31 3.23 5.38 -46.22
CA ALA A 31 4.03 4.58 -47.14
C ALA A 31 5.12 5.43 -47.86
N LEU A 32 4.81 6.67 -48.22
CA LEU A 32 5.79 7.59 -48.83
C LEU A 32 6.88 7.99 -47.83
N PHE A 33 6.50 8.22 -46.56
CA PHE A 33 7.44 8.53 -45.47
C PHE A 33 8.41 7.36 -45.18
N THR A 34 7.90 6.14 -45.13
CA THR A 34 8.75 4.97 -44.92
C THR A 34 9.69 4.69 -46.08
N HIS A 35 9.25 4.94 -47.31
CA HIS A 35 10.05 4.66 -48.49
C HIS A 35 11.13 5.72 -48.80
N THR A 36 10.87 7.01 -48.47
CA THR A 36 11.76 8.10 -48.84
C THR A 36 12.59 8.65 -47.69
N LEU A 37 12.09 8.65 -46.47
CA LEU A 37 12.75 9.27 -45.31
C LEU A 37 13.34 8.24 -44.31
N ALA A 38 12.70 7.10 -44.11
CA ALA A 38 13.20 6.10 -43.15
C ALA A 38 14.62 5.53 -43.48
N PRO A 39 15.00 5.31 -44.74
CA PRO A 39 16.36 4.86 -45.07
C PRO A 39 17.45 5.87 -44.71
N LYS A 40 17.10 7.16 -44.60
CA LYS A 40 18.08 8.24 -44.28
C LYS A 40 18.22 8.44 -42.76
N MET A 41 17.36 7.82 -41.95
CA MET A 41 17.36 7.93 -40.48
C MET A 41 17.98 6.68 -39.80
N LEU A 42 18.39 5.67 -40.57
CA LEU A 42 19.10 4.54 -39.99
C LEU A 42 20.53 4.97 -39.61
N PRO A 43 21.00 4.66 -38.40
CA PRO A 43 22.36 5.03 -37.98
C PRO A 43 23.40 4.38 -38.89
N ALA A 44 24.44 5.15 -39.25
CA ALA A 44 25.57 4.70 -40.05
C ALA A 44 26.16 3.40 -39.49
N LYS A 45 26.53 2.50 -40.38
CA LYS A 45 27.27 1.26 -40.08
C LYS A 45 28.30 1.50 -38.99
N GLN A 46 28.20 0.77 -37.90
CA GLN A 46 29.25 0.74 -36.89
C GLN A 46 30.54 0.29 -37.54
N PRO A 47 31.69 0.94 -37.27
CA PRO A 47 32.97 0.48 -37.73
C PRO A 47 33.27 -0.94 -37.24
N PRO A 48 34.01 -1.76 -38.00
CA PRO A 48 34.32 -3.11 -37.59
C PRO A 48 35.02 -3.09 -36.23
N VAL A 49 34.50 -3.88 -35.28
CA VAL A 49 35.15 -4.14 -34.01
C VAL A 49 36.49 -4.81 -34.34
N GLN A 50 37.59 -4.10 -34.18
CA GLN A 50 38.92 -4.73 -34.22
C GLN A 50 39.00 -5.70 -33.04
N ASN A 51 39.09 -6.97 -33.32
CA ASN A 51 39.49 -7.98 -32.37
C ASN A 51 40.92 -7.66 -31.88
N GLY A 52 40.97 -6.79 -30.86
CA GLY A 52 42.18 -6.55 -30.10
C GLY A 52 42.55 -7.82 -29.37
N SER A 53 43.69 -8.38 -29.79
CA SER A 53 44.35 -9.50 -29.16
C SER A 53 44.42 -9.35 -27.64
N GLY A 54 43.97 -10.39 -26.93
CA GLY A 54 44.50 -10.79 -25.63
C GLY A 54 44.57 -9.67 -24.55
N VAL A 55 43.44 -9.21 -24.04
CA VAL A 55 43.43 -8.77 -22.66
C VAL A 55 43.45 -10.04 -21.81
N THR A 56 44.65 -10.46 -21.44
CA THR A 56 44.87 -11.38 -20.31
C THR A 56 44.10 -10.72 -19.15
N GLY A 57 43.00 -11.35 -18.76
CA GLY A 57 42.20 -10.87 -17.67
C GLY A 57 43.06 -10.78 -16.41
N SER A 58 43.56 -9.58 -16.13
CA SER A 58 43.92 -9.22 -14.78
C SER A 58 42.62 -9.34 -14.00
N ALA A 59 42.52 -10.38 -13.18
CA ALA A 59 41.47 -10.48 -12.17
C ALA A 59 41.40 -9.12 -11.48
N VAL A 60 40.29 -8.43 -11.65
CA VAL A 60 40.06 -7.19 -10.92
C VAL A 60 40.15 -7.57 -9.44
N PRO A 61 41.18 -7.06 -8.71
CA PRO A 61 41.24 -7.30 -7.27
C PRO A 61 40.05 -6.55 -6.64
N GLY A 62 38.96 -7.28 -6.37
CA GLY A 62 37.72 -6.68 -5.90
C GLY A 62 36.52 -7.62 -5.94
N ALA A 63 36.69 -8.85 -6.43
CA ALA A 63 35.63 -9.87 -6.41
C ALA A 63 35.31 -10.38 -4.99
N GLY A 64 35.82 -9.72 -3.94
CA GLY A 64 35.55 -9.95 -2.55
C GLY A 64 34.88 -8.77 -1.84
N VAL A 65 34.32 -7.82 -2.57
CA VAL A 65 33.46 -6.83 -1.93
C VAL A 65 32.17 -7.55 -1.58
N ASP A 66 32.01 -7.81 -0.28
CA ASP A 66 30.76 -8.34 0.30
C ASP A 66 29.61 -7.40 -0.08
N ASN A 67 28.95 -7.68 -1.22
CA ASN A 67 27.80 -6.93 -1.63
C ASN A 67 26.66 -7.27 -0.66
N PRO A 68 26.25 -6.36 0.22
CA PRO A 68 25.25 -6.62 1.25
C PRO A 68 23.92 -7.10 0.66
N VAL A 69 23.59 -6.69 -0.57
CA VAL A 69 22.38 -7.13 -1.27
C VAL A 69 22.46 -8.63 -1.57
N VAL A 70 23.60 -9.12 -2.06
CA VAL A 70 23.80 -10.54 -2.37
C VAL A 70 23.78 -11.37 -1.08
N ALA A 71 24.49 -10.91 -0.05
CA ALA A 71 24.52 -11.60 1.25
C ALA A 71 23.14 -11.70 1.89
N VAL A 72 22.38 -10.59 1.91
CA VAL A 72 21.01 -10.53 2.45
C VAL A 72 20.06 -11.39 1.63
N ALA A 73 20.11 -11.32 0.28
CA ALA A 73 19.27 -12.12 -0.59
C ALA A 73 19.51 -13.63 -0.39
N GLY A 74 20.76 -14.05 -0.22
CA GLY A 74 21.11 -15.43 0.09
C GLY A 74 20.61 -15.90 1.46
N LYS A 75 20.74 -15.05 2.49
CA LYS A 75 20.36 -15.33 3.86
C LYS A 75 18.85 -15.38 4.07
N VAL A 76 18.12 -14.39 3.54
CA VAL A 76 16.69 -14.20 3.82
C VAL A 76 15.80 -14.83 2.74
N GLY A 77 16.30 -14.93 1.51
CA GLY A 77 15.57 -15.52 0.37
C GLY A 77 14.88 -16.86 0.64
N PRO A 78 15.50 -17.80 1.37
CA PRO A 78 14.85 -19.05 1.75
C PRO A 78 13.60 -18.93 2.62
N ALA A 79 13.41 -17.81 3.32
CA ALA A 79 12.20 -17.55 4.12
C ALA A 79 11.07 -16.88 3.31
N ILE A 80 11.29 -16.56 2.03
CA ILE A 80 10.32 -15.85 1.20
C ILE A 80 9.60 -16.84 0.31
N VAL A 81 8.28 -16.74 0.28
CA VAL A 81 7.39 -17.63 -0.45
C VAL A 81 6.59 -16.86 -1.50
N GLY A 82 6.24 -17.54 -2.59
CA GLY A 82 5.21 -17.11 -3.51
C GLY A 82 3.83 -17.49 -3.01
N ILE A 83 2.86 -16.63 -3.21
CA ILE A 83 1.46 -16.88 -2.86
C ILE A 83 0.61 -16.65 -4.09
N SER A 84 -0.25 -17.60 -4.44
CA SER A 84 -1.30 -17.42 -5.43
C SER A 84 -2.66 -17.79 -4.86
N SER A 85 -3.65 -16.96 -5.13
CA SER A 85 -5.04 -17.16 -4.74
C SER A 85 -5.95 -17.08 -5.96
N GLN A 86 -6.99 -17.88 -5.97
CA GLN A 86 -8.04 -17.83 -6.99
C GLN A 86 -9.32 -17.31 -6.35
N VAL A 87 -9.83 -16.22 -6.88
CA VAL A 87 -11.08 -15.60 -6.40
C VAL A 87 -12.08 -15.62 -7.54
N THR A 88 -13.21 -16.26 -7.30
CA THR A 88 -14.33 -16.25 -8.24
C THR A 88 -15.14 -14.97 -8.01
N GLN A 89 -15.20 -14.11 -9.01
CA GLN A 89 -16.06 -12.94 -9.05
C GLN A 89 -17.26 -13.27 -9.96
N SER A 90 -18.47 -13.16 -9.40
CA SER A 90 -19.69 -13.38 -10.16
C SER A 90 -20.43 -12.06 -10.28
N ASP A 91 -20.61 -11.57 -11.48
CA ASP A 91 -21.52 -10.51 -11.84
C ASP A 91 -22.83 -11.09 -12.37
N LEU A 92 -23.86 -10.25 -12.55
CA LEU A 92 -25.18 -10.66 -13.06
C LEU A 92 -25.12 -11.40 -14.40
N PHE A 93 -24.04 -11.29 -15.15
CA PHE A 93 -23.90 -11.85 -16.51
C PHE A 93 -22.67 -12.74 -16.73
N SER A 94 -21.74 -12.82 -15.76
CA SER A 94 -20.51 -13.60 -15.91
C SER A 94 -19.96 -14.07 -14.57
N THR A 95 -19.32 -15.23 -14.59
CA THR A 95 -18.50 -15.73 -13.48
C THR A 95 -17.08 -15.84 -13.99
N GLU A 96 -16.19 -15.02 -13.44
CA GLU A 96 -14.77 -15.00 -13.82
C GLU A 96 -13.90 -15.39 -12.62
N THR A 97 -12.92 -16.27 -12.85
CA THR A 97 -11.93 -16.62 -11.84
C THR A 97 -10.70 -15.77 -12.06
N VAL A 98 -10.42 -14.87 -11.12
CA VAL A 98 -9.25 -13.99 -11.13
C VAL A 98 -8.16 -14.62 -10.27
N GLU A 99 -6.98 -14.84 -10.86
CA GLU A 99 -5.79 -15.24 -10.12
C GLU A 99 -5.07 -13.99 -9.61
N ARG A 100 -4.80 -13.98 -8.29
CA ARG A 100 -3.97 -12.95 -7.64
C ARG A 100 -2.70 -13.58 -7.18
N THR A 101 -1.58 -12.92 -7.45
CA THR A 101 -0.24 -13.39 -7.06
C THR A 101 0.47 -12.34 -6.23
N GLY A 102 1.31 -12.81 -5.33
CA GLY A 102 2.15 -11.98 -4.48
C GLY A 102 3.18 -12.80 -3.75
N SER A 103 3.81 -12.19 -2.78
CA SER A 103 4.82 -12.81 -1.93
C SER A 103 4.37 -12.90 -0.48
N GLY A 104 5.08 -13.69 0.30
CA GLY A 104 4.94 -13.76 1.75
C GLY A 104 6.27 -14.06 2.41
N VAL A 105 6.33 -13.89 3.72
CA VAL A 105 7.51 -14.18 4.52
C VAL A 105 7.17 -15.06 5.71
N ILE A 106 7.94 -16.14 5.89
CA ILE A 106 7.82 -17.06 7.02
C ILE A 106 8.40 -16.38 8.26
N VAL A 107 7.56 -16.12 9.27
CA VAL A 107 7.93 -15.35 10.47
C VAL A 107 8.18 -16.21 11.70
N ASN A 108 7.82 -17.50 11.67
CA ASN A 108 8.15 -18.46 12.75
C ASN A 108 8.22 -19.91 12.25
N SER A 109 8.81 -20.78 13.08
CA SER A 109 8.98 -22.20 12.78
C SER A 109 7.69 -23.01 12.77
N GLN A 110 6.59 -22.45 13.29
CA GLN A 110 5.29 -23.09 13.21
C GLN A 110 4.67 -22.97 11.82
N GLY A 111 5.26 -22.18 10.89
CA GLY A 111 4.80 -22.03 9.52
C GLY A 111 3.75 -20.92 9.33
N TYR A 112 3.77 -19.91 10.18
CA TYR A 112 3.02 -18.70 9.94
C TYR A 112 3.77 -17.80 8.94
N ILE A 113 3.04 -17.34 7.94
CA ILE A 113 3.51 -16.50 6.84
C ILE A 113 2.74 -15.19 6.91
N VAL A 114 3.46 -14.07 6.88
CA VAL A 114 2.88 -12.74 6.72
C VAL A 114 2.88 -12.37 5.24
N THR A 115 1.79 -11.78 4.77
CA THR A 115 1.60 -11.27 3.41
C THR A 115 0.65 -10.07 3.42
N ASN A 116 0.31 -9.52 2.25
CA ASN A 116 -0.74 -8.51 2.15
C ASN A 116 -2.15 -9.12 2.14
N ASN A 117 -3.10 -8.38 2.69
CA ASN A 117 -4.50 -8.79 2.71
C ASN A 117 -5.10 -8.87 1.30
N HIS A 118 -4.77 -7.91 0.41
CA HIS A 118 -5.29 -7.91 -0.96
C HIS A 118 -4.84 -9.14 -1.77
N VAL A 119 -3.73 -9.80 -1.39
CA VAL A 119 -3.25 -11.04 -2.04
C VAL A 119 -4.14 -12.23 -1.70
N VAL A 120 -4.68 -12.30 -0.47
CA VAL A 120 -5.39 -13.49 0.05
C VAL A 120 -6.87 -13.27 0.33
N SER A 121 -7.35 -12.02 0.22
CA SER A 121 -8.75 -11.70 0.54
C SER A 121 -9.73 -12.40 -0.41
N GLY A 122 -10.82 -12.93 0.18
CA GLY A 122 -11.89 -13.61 -0.58
C GLY A 122 -11.69 -15.11 -0.76
N THR A 123 -10.59 -15.69 -0.23
CA THR A 123 -10.38 -17.15 -0.23
C THR A 123 -9.93 -17.67 1.13
N PRO A 124 -10.40 -18.84 1.59
CA PRO A 124 -9.97 -19.46 2.83
C PRO A 124 -8.58 -20.12 2.72
N GLU A 125 -8.15 -20.47 1.51
CA GLU A 125 -6.90 -21.16 1.24
C GLU A 125 -6.19 -20.58 0.02
N VAL A 126 -4.87 -20.65 0.04
CA VAL A 126 -3.99 -20.14 -1.01
C VAL A 126 -2.91 -21.16 -1.33
N ARG A 127 -2.42 -21.16 -2.56
CA ARG A 127 -1.22 -21.94 -2.92
C ARG A 127 0.01 -21.17 -2.44
N VAL A 128 0.92 -21.87 -1.78
CA VAL A 128 2.19 -21.35 -1.27
C VAL A 128 3.33 -22.12 -1.91
N ALA A 129 4.21 -21.42 -2.62
CA ALA A 129 5.42 -21.95 -3.24
C ALA A 129 6.65 -21.50 -2.47
N LEU A 130 7.46 -22.45 -1.97
CA LEU A 130 8.69 -22.18 -1.24
C LEU A 130 9.86 -21.97 -2.20
N SER A 131 10.91 -21.34 -1.71
CA SER A 131 12.13 -21.08 -2.49
C SER A 131 12.91 -22.34 -2.88
N ASP A 132 12.67 -23.46 -2.22
CA ASP A 132 13.30 -24.77 -2.49
C ASP A 132 12.49 -25.64 -3.47
N GLY A 133 11.42 -25.08 -4.05
CA GLY A 133 10.56 -25.75 -5.02
C GLY A 133 9.40 -26.56 -4.40
N ARG A 134 9.30 -26.65 -3.08
CA ARG A 134 8.13 -27.26 -2.43
C ARG A 134 6.91 -26.37 -2.59
N GLU A 135 5.76 -26.99 -2.83
CA GLU A 135 4.46 -26.30 -2.86
C GLU A 135 3.49 -26.95 -1.88
N THR A 136 2.59 -26.14 -1.35
CA THR A 136 1.54 -26.60 -0.44
C THR A 136 0.34 -25.66 -0.45
N MET A 137 -0.80 -26.14 0.06
CA MET A 137 -1.92 -25.25 0.40
C MET A 137 -1.71 -24.64 1.76
N GLY A 138 -1.88 -23.33 1.85
CA GLY A 138 -1.83 -22.55 3.08
C GLY A 138 -3.22 -22.07 3.46
N LYS A 139 -3.58 -22.23 4.74
CA LYS A 139 -4.85 -21.74 5.28
C LYS A 139 -4.74 -20.26 5.65
N VAL A 140 -5.64 -19.42 5.18
CA VAL A 140 -5.75 -18.02 5.63
C VAL A 140 -6.25 -18.01 7.07
N VAL A 141 -5.40 -17.54 7.98
CA VAL A 141 -5.70 -17.45 9.43
C VAL A 141 -6.58 -16.25 9.71
N GLY A 142 -6.30 -15.13 9.05
CA GLY A 142 -7.04 -13.89 9.12
C GLY A 142 -6.36 -12.80 8.29
N GLY A 143 -7.12 -11.77 7.97
CA GLY A 143 -6.66 -10.60 7.24
C GLY A 143 -7.20 -9.32 7.84
N ASP A 144 -6.50 -8.24 7.59
CA ASP A 144 -6.84 -6.91 8.05
C ASP A 144 -6.77 -5.90 6.87
N PRO A 145 -7.92 -5.54 6.31
CA PRO A 145 -7.97 -4.59 5.18
C PRO A 145 -7.40 -3.21 5.52
N ARG A 146 -7.48 -2.79 6.79
CA ARG A 146 -7.03 -1.45 7.23
C ARG A 146 -5.52 -1.29 7.25
N THR A 147 -4.76 -2.37 7.46
CA THR A 147 -3.29 -2.34 7.37
C THR A 147 -2.79 -3.06 6.13
N ASP A 148 -3.68 -3.67 5.35
CA ASP A 148 -3.34 -4.52 4.21
C ASP A 148 -2.41 -5.68 4.59
N LEU A 149 -2.56 -6.24 5.79
CA LEU A 149 -1.80 -7.39 6.28
C LEU A 149 -2.69 -8.62 6.43
N ALA A 150 -2.13 -9.78 6.16
CA ALA A 150 -2.75 -11.06 6.41
C ALA A 150 -1.74 -12.10 6.92
N VAL A 151 -2.27 -13.15 7.54
CA VAL A 151 -1.49 -14.30 7.99
C VAL A 151 -2.01 -15.56 7.33
N VAL A 152 -1.10 -16.34 6.77
CA VAL A 152 -1.32 -17.66 6.19
C VAL A 152 -0.57 -18.69 7.03
N LYS A 153 -1.15 -19.89 7.20
CA LYS A 153 -0.54 -21.01 7.95
C LYS A 153 -0.29 -22.17 7.00
N VAL A 154 0.95 -22.63 6.98
CA VAL A 154 1.35 -23.89 6.31
C VAL A 154 1.86 -24.91 7.33
N ASN A 155 1.70 -26.20 7.02
CA ASN A 155 2.18 -27.31 7.84
C ASN A 155 3.28 -28.06 7.07
N LEU A 156 4.49 -27.49 7.08
CA LEU A 156 5.66 -28.08 6.45
C LEU A 156 6.82 -28.11 7.44
N PRO A 157 7.67 -29.16 7.41
CA PRO A 157 8.89 -29.20 8.20
C PRO A 157 10.01 -28.38 7.56
N ARG A 158 11.06 -28.10 8.34
CA ARG A 158 12.30 -27.45 7.90
C ARG A 158 12.08 -26.14 7.16
N LEU A 159 11.32 -25.24 7.78
CA LEU A 159 11.07 -23.90 7.28
C LEU A 159 12.18 -22.96 7.73
N THR A 160 12.69 -22.18 6.79
CA THR A 160 13.58 -21.05 7.10
C THR A 160 12.72 -19.88 7.57
N VAL A 161 13.14 -19.23 8.66
CA VAL A 161 12.41 -18.13 9.30
C VAL A 161 13.20 -16.84 9.15
N ALA A 162 12.54 -15.76 8.75
CA ALA A 162 13.13 -14.43 8.72
C ALA A 162 12.79 -13.65 9.99
N ARG A 163 13.72 -12.78 10.42
CA ARG A 163 13.60 -11.99 11.64
C ARG A 163 12.99 -10.61 11.35
N LEU A 164 11.96 -10.25 12.12
CA LEU A 164 11.41 -8.88 12.12
C LEU A 164 12.35 -7.97 12.91
N GLY A 165 12.84 -6.92 12.28
CA GLY A 165 13.60 -5.84 12.89
C GLY A 165 12.71 -4.84 13.62
N ASP A 166 13.28 -3.70 13.98
CA ASP A 166 12.62 -2.59 14.68
C ASP A 166 12.50 -1.39 13.73
N SER A 167 11.30 -1.18 13.17
CA SER A 167 11.05 -0.10 12.22
C SER A 167 11.13 1.31 12.81
N ASP A 168 11.10 1.45 14.15
CA ASP A 168 11.22 2.77 14.79
C ASP A 168 12.68 3.28 14.80
N LYS A 169 13.65 2.36 14.53
CA LYS A 169 15.07 2.68 14.41
C LYS A 169 15.54 2.97 13.00
N VAL A 170 14.66 2.77 11.99
CA VAL A 170 14.97 2.97 10.59
C VAL A 170 15.19 4.46 10.31
N ARG A 171 16.22 4.78 9.53
CA ARG A 171 16.58 6.15 9.15
C ARG A 171 16.53 6.32 7.64
N VAL A 172 16.19 7.51 7.19
CA VAL A 172 16.28 7.90 5.78
C VAL A 172 17.72 7.75 5.28
N GLY A 173 17.91 7.20 4.09
CA GLY A 173 19.20 6.91 3.48
C GLY A 173 19.75 5.51 3.78
N GLU A 174 19.17 4.74 4.71
CA GLU A 174 19.57 3.34 4.94
C GLU A 174 19.25 2.45 3.75
N LEU A 175 20.12 1.46 3.48
CA LEU A 175 19.91 0.48 2.42
C LEU A 175 18.58 -0.28 2.65
N ALA A 176 17.78 -0.34 1.61
CA ALA A 176 16.50 -1.04 1.55
C ALA A 176 16.54 -2.08 0.43
N ILE A 177 16.26 -3.34 0.77
CA ILE A 177 16.26 -4.47 -0.17
C ILE A 177 14.86 -5.07 -0.16
N ALA A 178 14.16 -4.98 -1.28
CA ALA A 178 12.86 -5.63 -1.44
C ALA A 178 13.05 -6.97 -2.15
N ILE A 179 12.47 -8.02 -1.58
CA ILE A 179 12.53 -9.36 -2.15
C ILE A 179 11.11 -9.88 -2.35
N GLY A 180 10.87 -10.45 -3.53
CA GLY A 180 9.63 -11.12 -3.88
C GLY A 180 9.89 -12.49 -4.49
N ASN A 181 8.85 -13.31 -4.51
CA ASN A 181 8.81 -14.59 -5.16
C ASN A 181 7.55 -14.70 -6.05
N PRO A 182 7.41 -13.80 -7.05
CA PRO A 182 6.23 -13.83 -7.90
C PRO A 182 6.19 -15.11 -8.74
N LEU A 183 5.03 -15.74 -8.82
CA LEU A 183 4.76 -16.85 -9.75
C LEU A 183 5.66 -18.10 -9.57
N GLY A 184 6.17 -18.37 -8.36
CA GLY A 184 6.96 -19.58 -8.08
C GLY A 184 8.26 -19.64 -8.88
N ILE A 185 8.60 -20.79 -9.47
CA ILE A 185 9.91 -21.08 -10.07
C ILE A 185 10.27 -20.18 -11.26
N ARG A 186 9.29 -19.65 -12.02
CA ARG A 186 9.57 -18.87 -13.25
C ARG A 186 10.22 -17.50 -13.00
N PHE A 187 9.91 -16.85 -11.85
CA PHE A 187 10.46 -15.56 -11.47
C PHE A 187 10.90 -15.55 -10.00
N ALA A 188 11.32 -16.74 -9.52
CA ALA A 188 11.76 -16.93 -8.15
C ALA A 188 12.85 -15.91 -7.77
N ARG A 189 12.62 -15.21 -6.66
CA ARG A 189 13.56 -14.28 -6.04
C ARG A 189 13.89 -13.05 -6.88
N SER A 190 12.87 -12.28 -7.26
CA SER A 190 13.13 -10.92 -7.71
C SER A 190 13.65 -10.09 -6.55
N VAL A 191 14.85 -9.54 -6.69
CA VAL A 191 15.51 -8.68 -5.71
C VAL A 191 15.65 -7.29 -6.32
N THR A 192 15.16 -6.30 -5.63
CA THR A 192 15.40 -4.89 -5.95
C THR A 192 16.02 -4.20 -4.75
N SER A 193 16.85 -3.20 -4.98
CA SER A 193 17.49 -2.45 -3.91
C SER A 193 17.42 -0.96 -4.15
N GLY A 194 17.44 -0.21 -3.09
CA GLY A 194 17.41 1.23 -3.04
C GLY A 194 17.71 1.69 -1.62
N VAL A 195 17.13 2.81 -1.22
CA VAL A 195 17.26 3.37 0.12
C VAL A 195 15.89 3.63 0.74
N ILE A 196 15.85 3.83 2.03
CA ILE A 196 14.70 4.41 2.71
C ILE A 196 14.62 5.88 2.33
N SER A 197 13.63 6.26 1.52
CA SER A 197 13.42 7.63 1.04
C SER A 197 12.57 8.47 1.99
N GLY A 198 11.84 7.82 2.91
CA GLY A 198 11.02 8.50 3.91
C GLY A 198 10.48 7.56 4.97
N ILE A 199 10.19 8.14 6.14
CA ILE A 199 9.57 7.43 7.27
C ILE A 199 8.26 8.12 7.65
N ASN A 200 7.33 7.39 8.27
CA ASN A 200 6.02 7.92 8.70
C ASN A 200 5.23 8.63 7.60
N ARG A 201 5.31 8.15 6.36
CA ARG A 201 4.50 8.70 5.26
C ARG A 201 3.05 8.36 5.49
N LEU A 202 2.23 9.38 5.77
CA LEU A 202 0.79 9.23 5.86
C LEU A 202 0.19 9.30 4.46
N LEU A 203 -0.35 8.18 4.01
CA LEU A 203 -1.05 8.08 2.73
C LEU A 203 -2.51 7.68 2.98
N THR A 204 -3.40 8.30 2.22
CA THR A 204 -4.84 8.02 2.29
C THR A 204 -5.26 7.41 0.95
N THR A 205 -5.92 6.25 0.98
CA THR A 205 -6.50 5.64 -0.22
C THR A 205 -7.78 6.36 -0.63
N GLU A 206 -8.27 6.11 -1.85
CA GLU A 206 -9.56 6.61 -2.33
C GLU A 206 -10.73 6.19 -1.42
N GLU A 207 -10.60 5.04 -0.76
CA GLU A 207 -11.57 4.51 0.20
C GLU A 207 -11.47 5.20 1.58
N GLY A 208 -10.57 6.20 1.75
CA GLY A 208 -10.35 6.92 3.00
C GLY A 208 -9.53 6.17 4.06
N LEU A 209 -8.92 5.03 3.72
CA LEU A 209 -8.02 4.32 4.61
C LEU A 209 -6.67 5.04 4.72
N GLN A 210 -6.16 5.17 5.93
CA GLN A 210 -4.91 5.86 6.21
C GLN A 210 -3.82 4.87 6.62
N PHE A 211 -2.66 5.01 5.98
CA PHE A 211 -1.50 4.15 6.19
C PHE A 211 -0.29 5.00 6.61
N HIS A 212 0.36 4.60 7.69
CA HIS A 212 1.69 5.11 8.03
C HIS A 212 2.74 4.15 7.48
N LEU A 213 3.52 4.58 6.49
CA LEU A 213 4.39 3.72 5.70
C LEU A 213 5.84 4.19 5.73
N LEU A 214 6.74 3.24 5.48
CA LEU A 214 8.09 3.50 5.01
C LEU A 214 8.03 3.73 3.50
N GLN A 215 8.77 4.73 3.02
CA GLN A 215 8.96 5.00 1.60
C GLN A 215 10.36 4.53 1.18
N THR A 216 10.46 3.93 -0.01
CA THR A 216 11.72 3.50 -0.63
C THR A 216 11.70 3.76 -2.12
N ASP A 217 12.86 3.94 -2.72
CA ASP A 217 13.07 3.97 -4.16
C ASP A 217 13.44 2.59 -4.74
N ALA A 218 13.61 1.56 -3.89
CA ALA A 218 13.62 0.17 -4.34
C ALA A 218 12.33 -0.12 -5.11
N ALA A 219 12.42 -0.67 -6.31
CA ALA A 219 11.26 -0.92 -7.17
C ALA A 219 10.29 -1.91 -6.51
N ILE A 220 9.07 -1.43 -6.21
CA ILE A 220 7.96 -2.24 -5.71
C ILE A 220 6.96 -2.43 -6.84
N ASN A 221 6.79 -3.69 -7.26
CA ASN A 221 5.98 -4.09 -8.41
C ASN A 221 5.07 -5.26 -8.04
N PRO A 222 4.04 -5.57 -8.88
CA PRO A 222 3.31 -6.82 -8.76
C PRO A 222 4.28 -8.01 -8.69
N GLY A 223 4.19 -8.77 -7.59
CA GLY A 223 5.07 -9.89 -7.34
C GLY A 223 5.95 -9.76 -6.10
N ASN A 224 6.46 -8.56 -5.73
CA ASN A 224 7.11 -8.38 -4.43
C ASN A 224 6.17 -7.79 -3.35
N SER A 225 4.93 -7.49 -3.71
CA SER A 225 3.87 -7.14 -2.75
C SER A 225 3.62 -8.31 -1.78
N GLY A 226 3.57 -8.03 -0.49
CA GLY A 226 3.51 -9.04 0.58
C GLY A 226 4.86 -9.64 0.96
N GLY A 227 5.90 -9.45 0.14
CA GLY A 227 7.28 -9.76 0.47
C GLY A 227 7.92 -8.72 1.38
N PRO A 228 9.09 -9.02 1.97
CA PRO A 228 9.74 -8.13 2.92
C PRO A 228 10.52 -6.99 2.24
N LEU A 229 10.57 -5.85 2.94
CA LEU A 229 11.60 -4.83 2.83
C LEU A 229 12.63 -5.08 3.94
N ILE A 230 13.92 -5.17 3.59
CA ILE A 230 14.97 -5.72 4.46
C ILE A 230 16.11 -4.69 4.54
N ASN A 231 16.75 -4.58 5.70
CA ASN A 231 17.92 -3.74 5.92
C ASN A 231 19.24 -4.48 5.56
N SER A 232 20.37 -3.78 5.65
CA SER A 232 21.71 -4.29 5.31
C SER A 232 22.20 -5.48 6.17
N ILE A 233 21.59 -5.73 7.31
CA ILE A 233 21.95 -6.87 8.21
C ILE A 233 21.00 -8.06 8.06
N GLY A 234 19.99 -7.97 7.18
CA GLY A 234 19.03 -9.03 6.89
C GLY A 234 17.83 -9.07 7.84
N GLU A 235 17.48 -7.98 8.50
CA GLU A 235 16.26 -7.87 9.28
C GLU A 235 15.14 -7.22 8.46
N ILE A 236 13.93 -7.74 8.60
CA ILE A 236 12.73 -7.20 7.94
C ILE A 236 12.33 -5.90 8.63
N ILE A 237 12.40 -4.79 7.93
CA ILE A 237 11.99 -3.47 8.39
C ILE A 237 10.57 -3.11 7.96
N GLY A 238 10.00 -3.84 6.98
CA GLY A 238 8.63 -3.66 6.53
C GLY A 238 8.13 -4.77 5.61
N ILE A 239 6.84 -4.73 5.26
CA ILE A 239 6.21 -5.57 4.24
C ILE A 239 5.79 -4.67 3.07
N ASN A 240 6.29 -4.97 1.87
CA ASN A 240 6.01 -4.21 0.66
C ASN A 240 4.51 -4.24 0.32
N THR A 241 3.96 -3.12 -0.14
CA THR A 241 2.57 -3.06 -0.61
C THR A 241 2.45 -2.19 -1.85
N ILE A 242 1.74 -2.70 -2.86
CA ILE A 242 1.39 -1.96 -4.08
C ILE A 242 0.03 -1.26 -4.00
N LYS A 243 -0.75 -1.50 -2.92
CA LYS A 243 -2.11 -0.93 -2.78
C LYS A 243 -2.12 0.60 -2.84
N ILE A 244 -0.96 1.24 -2.64
CA ILE A 244 -0.80 2.69 -2.56
C ILE A 244 0.14 3.22 -3.67
N SER A 245 0.30 2.48 -4.77
CA SER A 245 1.02 3.00 -5.93
C SER A 245 0.15 4.03 -6.66
N GLN A 246 0.71 5.21 -6.93
CA GLN A 246 0.06 6.20 -7.78
C GLN A 246 0.54 6.01 -9.23
N PRO A 247 -0.38 5.80 -10.21
CA PRO A 247 0.00 5.71 -11.60
C PRO A 247 0.74 6.97 -12.05
N GLY A 248 1.88 6.79 -12.72
CA GLY A 248 2.69 7.90 -13.26
C GLY A 248 3.80 8.41 -12.35
N PHE A 249 3.98 7.86 -11.15
CA PHE A 249 5.10 8.17 -10.27
C PHE A 249 6.03 6.96 -10.15
N GLU A 250 7.11 6.94 -10.91
CA GLU A 250 8.18 5.94 -10.76
C GLU A 250 9.08 6.26 -9.57
N GLY A 251 9.64 5.21 -8.93
CA GLY A 251 10.56 5.37 -7.79
C GLY A 251 9.87 5.68 -6.44
N LEU A 252 8.54 5.51 -6.33
CA LEU A 252 7.81 5.62 -5.09
C LEU A 252 7.31 4.23 -4.64
N GLY A 253 8.13 3.51 -3.91
CA GLY A 253 7.75 2.27 -3.25
C GLY A 253 7.33 2.50 -1.80
N PHE A 254 6.44 1.65 -1.28
CA PHE A 254 5.95 1.74 0.08
C PHE A 254 5.96 0.38 0.78
N ALA A 255 6.23 0.42 2.10
CA ALA A 255 6.19 -0.77 2.93
C ALA A 255 5.53 -0.48 4.30
N ILE A 256 4.77 -1.44 4.78
CA ILE A 256 4.14 -1.41 6.11
C ILE A 256 5.22 -1.68 7.16
N PRO A 257 5.44 -0.77 8.14
CA PRO A 257 6.53 -0.89 9.11
C PRO A 257 6.50 -2.19 9.93
N SER A 258 7.65 -2.79 10.20
CA SER A 258 7.77 -4.10 10.88
C SER A 258 7.15 -4.12 12.27
N ASN A 259 7.15 -3.01 13.02
CA ASN A 259 6.48 -2.94 14.33
C ASN A 259 4.96 -3.02 14.18
N THR A 260 4.38 -2.46 13.11
CA THR A 260 2.97 -2.66 12.75
C THR A 260 2.71 -4.10 12.32
N VAL A 261 3.59 -4.67 11.48
CA VAL A 261 3.52 -6.08 11.04
C VAL A 261 3.47 -7.01 12.25
N ARG A 262 4.38 -6.85 13.21
CA ARG A 262 4.43 -7.67 14.45
C ARG A 262 3.14 -7.57 15.23
N ARG A 263 2.68 -6.36 15.54
CA ARG A 263 1.47 -6.13 16.32
C ARG A 263 0.21 -6.72 15.66
N VAL A 264 0.08 -6.57 14.34
CA VAL A 264 -1.07 -7.05 13.58
C VAL A 264 -1.02 -8.57 13.43
N SER A 265 0.12 -9.13 13.01
CA SER A 265 0.27 -10.58 12.82
C SER A 265 0.07 -11.35 14.11
N ASP A 266 0.56 -10.86 15.26
CA ASP A 266 0.34 -11.48 16.58
C ASP A 266 -1.16 -11.53 16.92
N GLN A 267 -1.93 -10.49 16.61
CA GLN A 267 -3.37 -10.50 16.83
C GLN A 267 -4.09 -11.45 15.87
N LEU A 268 -3.72 -11.43 14.58
CA LEU A 268 -4.31 -12.33 13.59
C LEU A 268 -4.05 -13.82 13.96
N ILE A 269 -2.85 -14.15 14.45
CA ILE A 269 -2.52 -15.52 14.88
C ILE A 269 -3.37 -15.92 16.06
N ARG A 270 -3.50 -15.07 17.09
CA ARG A 270 -4.19 -15.42 18.34
C ARG A 270 -5.70 -15.28 18.27
N LEU A 271 -6.18 -14.18 17.63
CA LEU A 271 -7.57 -13.76 17.67
C LEU A 271 -8.28 -13.89 16.32
N LYS A 272 -7.53 -14.18 15.23
CA LYS A 272 -7.99 -14.22 13.83
C LYS A 272 -8.57 -12.89 13.32
N ARG A 273 -8.42 -11.83 14.09
CA ARG A 273 -8.86 -10.48 13.79
C ARG A 273 -7.98 -9.45 14.52
N VAL A 274 -8.03 -8.21 14.08
CA VAL A 274 -7.32 -7.10 14.73
C VAL A 274 -8.29 -6.29 15.55
N ILE A 275 -8.04 -6.19 16.85
CA ILE A 275 -8.83 -5.38 17.78
C ILE A 275 -8.32 -3.95 17.72
N ARG A 276 -9.24 -3.01 17.49
CA ARG A 276 -8.94 -1.58 17.47
C ARG A 276 -9.84 -0.83 18.43
N PRO A 277 -9.26 0.10 19.22
CA PRO A 277 -10.06 1.01 19.99
C PRO A 277 -10.79 1.98 19.06
N GLY A 278 -12.03 2.28 19.38
CA GLY A 278 -12.86 3.18 18.63
C GLY A 278 -13.59 4.18 19.49
N LEU A 279 -13.67 5.40 19.00
CA LEU A 279 -14.44 6.48 19.60
C LEU A 279 -15.94 6.38 19.27
N GLY A 280 -16.30 5.62 18.23
CA GLY A 280 -17.68 5.51 17.75
C GLY A 280 -18.13 6.77 17.02
N VAL A 281 -17.26 7.33 16.18
CA VAL A 281 -17.57 8.46 15.29
C VAL A 281 -17.16 8.13 13.86
N GLY A 282 -17.92 8.63 12.89
CA GLY A 282 -17.54 8.77 11.50
C GLY A 282 -16.94 10.15 11.26
N LEU A 283 -15.94 10.25 10.39
CA LEU A 283 -15.34 11.52 9.99
C LEU A 283 -16.23 12.12 8.89
N ALA A 284 -16.76 13.33 9.13
CA ALA A 284 -17.59 14.06 8.15
C ALA A 284 -16.74 15.03 7.32
N GLY A 285 -15.58 15.47 7.83
CA GLY A 285 -14.62 16.32 7.13
C GLY A 285 -13.60 16.95 8.06
N ASP A 286 -12.52 17.41 7.47
CA ASP A 286 -11.49 18.19 8.17
C ASP A 286 -11.80 19.67 8.06
N ILE A 287 -11.70 20.39 9.18
CA ILE A 287 -11.86 21.84 9.21
C ILE A 287 -10.54 22.48 8.77
N ASN A 288 -10.63 23.42 7.82
CA ASN A 288 -9.55 24.28 7.39
C ASN A 288 -9.97 25.76 7.50
N ARG A 289 -9.01 26.65 7.26
CA ARG A 289 -9.26 28.10 7.37
C ARG A 289 -10.38 28.59 6.46
N MET A 290 -10.45 28.09 5.22
CA MET A 290 -11.47 28.47 4.26
C MET A 290 -12.89 28.14 4.76
N LEU A 291 -13.10 26.90 5.24
CA LEU A 291 -14.36 26.46 5.84
C LEU A 291 -14.67 27.23 7.15
N ALA A 292 -13.63 27.51 7.94
CA ALA A 292 -13.81 28.27 9.18
C ALA A 292 -14.33 29.69 8.90
N ASP A 293 -13.77 30.36 7.90
CA ASP A 293 -14.18 31.72 7.51
C ASP A 293 -15.58 31.70 6.85
N GLU A 294 -15.86 30.73 5.97
CA GLU A 294 -17.15 30.58 5.28
C GLU A 294 -18.31 30.33 6.26
N PHE A 295 -18.13 29.44 7.22
CA PHE A 295 -19.17 29.03 8.18
C PHE A 295 -19.04 29.68 9.56
N SER A 296 -18.20 30.71 9.71
CA SER A 296 -17.96 31.42 10.97
C SER A 296 -17.67 30.46 12.14
N LEU A 297 -16.81 29.45 11.89
CA LEU A 297 -16.48 28.45 12.88
C LEU A 297 -15.57 29.03 13.99
N PRO A 298 -15.64 28.52 15.24
CA PRO A 298 -14.82 29.01 16.35
C PRO A 298 -13.36 28.58 16.28
N VAL A 299 -13.01 27.77 15.29
CA VAL A 299 -11.67 27.14 15.12
C VAL A 299 -11.31 27.02 13.65
N THR A 300 -10.02 27.12 13.34
CA THR A 300 -9.47 27.03 11.97
C THR A 300 -8.94 25.65 11.62
N SER A 301 -9.04 24.68 12.54
CA SER A 301 -8.66 23.29 12.34
C SER A 301 -9.41 22.40 13.31
N GLY A 302 -9.61 21.13 12.93
CA GLY A 302 -10.35 20.16 13.72
C GLY A 302 -11.04 19.14 12.82
N VAL A 303 -11.85 18.28 13.41
CA VAL A 303 -12.56 17.21 12.70
C VAL A 303 -14.04 17.31 12.95
N LEU A 304 -14.81 17.54 11.92
CA LEU A 304 -16.26 17.45 11.93
C LEU A 304 -16.66 15.97 11.98
N ILE A 305 -17.53 15.61 12.92
CA ILE A 305 -17.90 14.22 13.15
C ILE A 305 -19.40 13.95 12.99
N LYS A 306 -19.70 12.67 12.70
CA LYS A 306 -21.01 12.04 12.91
C LYS A 306 -20.87 10.95 13.95
N VAL A 307 -21.78 10.87 14.92
CA VAL A 307 -21.72 9.84 15.95
C VAL A 307 -22.38 8.54 15.47
N VAL A 308 -21.78 7.41 15.86
CA VAL A 308 -22.43 6.12 15.66
C VAL A 308 -23.59 6.00 16.64
N ARG A 309 -24.78 5.68 16.15
CA ARG A 309 -25.97 5.52 16.97
C ARG A 309 -25.75 4.51 18.09
N ASN A 310 -26.08 4.86 19.31
CA ASN A 310 -25.84 4.07 20.54
C ASN A 310 -24.34 3.76 20.79
N GLY A 311 -23.44 4.42 20.06
CA GLY A 311 -21.99 4.28 20.21
C GLY A 311 -21.44 5.00 21.46
N PRO A 312 -20.16 4.79 21.78
CA PRO A 312 -19.52 5.36 22.97
C PRO A 312 -19.47 6.90 22.94
N ALA A 313 -19.23 7.51 21.79
CA ALA A 313 -19.22 8.96 21.62
C ALA A 313 -20.58 9.56 21.96
N GLN A 314 -21.67 9.00 21.41
CA GLN A 314 -23.02 9.47 21.68
C GLN A 314 -23.39 9.32 23.17
N LYS A 315 -23.06 8.17 23.76
CA LYS A 315 -23.30 7.93 25.21
C LYS A 315 -22.54 8.90 26.11
N ALA A 316 -21.38 9.37 25.66
CA ALA A 316 -20.58 10.37 26.37
C ALA A 316 -21.08 11.80 26.16
N GLY A 317 -22.04 12.01 25.25
CA GLY A 317 -22.61 13.31 24.98
C GLY A 317 -22.11 14.02 23.74
N LEU A 318 -21.28 13.37 22.90
CA LEU A 318 -20.97 13.88 21.55
C LEU A 318 -22.18 13.72 20.64
N ALA A 319 -22.33 14.60 19.65
CA ALA A 319 -23.41 14.59 18.67
C ALA A 319 -22.90 14.83 17.24
N ASP A 320 -23.79 14.60 16.28
CA ASP A 320 -23.54 14.96 14.88
C ASP A 320 -23.28 16.46 14.76
N GLY A 321 -22.28 16.83 13.97
CA GLY A 321 -21.88 18.22 13.77
C GLY A 321 -20.90 18.76 14.81
N ASP A 322 -20.52 17.98 15.84
CA ASP A 322 -19.43 18.38 16.74
C ASP A 322 -18.10 18.45 15.98
N ILE A 323 -17.29 19.46 16.34
CA ILE A 323 -15.92 19.63 15.80
C ILE A 323 -14.93 19.24 16.90
N ILE A 324 -14.27 18.10 16.76
CA ILE A 324 -13.22 17.64 17.69
C ILE A 324 -11.94 18.41 17.40
N ILE A 325 -11.36 19.02 18.47
CA ILE A 325 -10.12 19.82 18.38
C ILE A 325 -9.01 19.31 19.28
N ARG A 326 -9.32 18.42 20.23
CA ARG A 326 -8.31 17.87 21.16
C ARG A 326 -8.76 16.50 21.66
N VAL A 327 -7.79 15.61 21.82
CA VAL A 327 -7.93 14.35 22.56
C VAL A 327 -6.82 14.30 23.60
N ASN A 328 -7.21 14.16 24.88
CA ASN A 328 -6.33 14.33 26.03
C ASN A 328 -5.56 15.66 25.91
N ASP A 329 -4.22 15.63 25.94
CA ASP A 329 -3.37 16.82 25.83
C ASP A 329 -2.96 17.14 24.37
N ARG A 330 -3.38 16.33 23.40
CA ARG A 330 -3.00 16.50 21.99
C ARG A 330 -4.04 17.29 21.21
N ALA A 331 -3.59 18.34 20.54
CA ALA A 331 -4.40 19.03 19.55
C ALA A 331 -4.68 18.11 18.35
N ILE A 332 -5.89 18.17 17.83
CA ILE A 332 -6.37 17.41 16.66
C ILE A 332 -6.73 18.41 15.57
N ARG A 333 -6.03 18.34 14.45
CA ARG A 333 -6.19 19.24 13.30
C ARG A 333 -6.96 18.61 12.15
N ASN A 334 -6.92 17.27 12.05
CA ASN A 334 -7.54 16.49 10.96
C ASN A 334 -7.88 15.07 11.42
N GLY A 335 -8.62 14.34 10.58
CA GLY A 335 -9.05 12.97 10.84
C GLY A 335 -7.91 11.99 11.07
N ALA A 336 -6.76 12.18 10.39
CA ALA A 336 -5.59 11.36 10.56
C ALA A 336 -5.00 11.46 11.98
N GLU A 337 -4.88 12.69 12.50
CA GLU A 337 -4.41 12.93 13.86
C GLU A 337 -5.40 12.35 14.90
N LEU A 338 -6.70 12.44 14.64
CA LEU A 338 -7.71 11.83 15.49
C LEU A 338 -7.61 10.31 15.53
N GLN A 339 -7.53 9.66 14.37
CA GLN A 339 -7.35 8.21 14.28
C GLN A 339 -6.03 7.75 14.89
N GLY A 340 -4.94 8.47 14.62
CA GLY A 340 -3.62 8.20 15.18
C GLY A 340 -3.62 8.28 16.70
N GLU A 341 -4.26 9.29 17.28
CA GLU A 341 -4.31 9.44 18.73
C GLU A 341 -5.18 8.37 19.38
N VAL A 342 -6.38 8.09 18.85
CA VAL A 342 -7.25 7.02 19.35
C VAL A 342 -6.55 5.65 19.29
N SER A 343 -5.79 5.37 18.23
CA SER A 343 -5.10 4.10 18.04
C SER A 343 -3.95 3.84 19.03
N ARG A 344 -3.47 4.86 19.75
CA ARG A 344 -2.45 4.73 20.82
C ARG A 344 -3.01 4.16 22.12
N HIS A 345 -4.33 4.16 22.25
CA HIS A 345 -5.03 3.65 23.41
C HIS A 345 -5.47 2.19 23.23
N LYS A 346 -6.04 1.63 24.26
CA LYS A 346 -6.61 0.27 24.26
C LYS A 346 -8.12 0.33 24.34
N VAL A 347 -8.77 -0.74 23.89
CA VAL A 347 -10.21 -0.93 24.14
C VAL A 347 -10.44 -0.94 25.65
N GLY A 348 -11.41 -0.14 26.10
CA GLY A 348 -11.73 0.06 27.50
C GLY A 348 -11.11 1.29 28.15
N ASP A 349 -10.07 1.89 27.55
CA ASP A 349 -9.48 3.13 28.02
C ASP A 349 -10.51 4.28 27.93
N THR A 350 -10.39 5.23 28.85
CA THR A 350 -11.18 6.45 28.83
C THR A 350 -10.29 7.62 28.40
N ILE A 351 -10.70 8.29 27.33
CA ILE A 351 -10.02 9.49 26.81
C ILE A 351 -10.87 10.73 27.00
N THR A 352 -10.22 11.88 27.11
CA THR A 352 -10.89 13.18 27.21
C THR A 352 -10.95 13.81 25.82
N VAL A 353 -12.15 14.09 25.32
CA VAL A 353 -12.39 14.73 24.03
C VAL A 353 -12.86 16.14 24.23
N THR A 354 -12.19 17.11 23.63
CA THR A 354 -12.64 18.50 23.58
C THR A 354 -13.24 18.77 22.20
N ALA A 355 -14.47 19.22 22.18
CA ALA A 355 -15.18 19.53 20.94
C ALA A 355 -15.97 20.85 21.05
N TYR A 356 -16.23 21.45 19.90
CA TYR A 356 -17.19 22.54 19.76
C TYR A 356 -18.50 22.02 19.15
N ARG A 357 -19.61 22.51 19.67
CA ARG A 357 -20.99 22.28 19.17
C ARG A 357 -21.66 23.57 18.88
N GLU A 358 -22.33 23.67 17.76
CA GLU A 358 -23.26 24.77 17.49
C GLU A 358 -24.48 24.65 18.40
N ALA A 359 -24.70 25.63 19.28
CA ALA A 359 -25.84 25.69 20.20
C ALA A 359 -27.01 26.50 19.61
N GLU A 360 -26.69 27.57 18.89
CA GLU A 360 -27.57 28.43 18.11
C GLU A 360 -26.80 28.91 16.89
N THR A 361 -27.47 29.43 15.88
CA THR A 361 -26.82 29.93 14.65
C THR A 361 -25.64 30.84 15.00
N ASN A 362 -24.44 30.40 14.57
CA ASN A 362 -23.13 31.05 14.83
C ASN A 362 -22.75 31.18 16.32
N ARG A 363 -23.41 30.47 17.23
CA ARG A 363 -23.01 30.37 18.64
C ARG A 363 -22.48 28.99 18.96
N TRP A 364 -21.23 28.94 19.31
CA TRP A 364 -20.49 27.67 19.54
C TRP A 364 -20.22 27.48 21.02
N LYS A 365 -20.54 26.31 21.55
CA LYS A 365 -20.24 25.88 22.92
C LYS A 365 -19.11 24.87 22.92
N LYS A 366 -18.07 25.16 23.71
CA LYS A 366 -16.97 24.22 23.95
C LYS A 366 -17.40 23.21 25.02
N SER A 367 -17.15 21.92 24.74
CA SER A 367 -17.44 20.81 25.65
C SER A 367 -16.20 19.97 25.86
N VAL A 368 -16.04 19.44 27.06
CA VAL A 368 -14.94 18.49 27.43
C VAL A 368 -15.62 17.24 27.96
N LEU A 369 -15.51 16.16 27.25
CA LEU A 369 -16.24 14.93 27.48
C LEU A 369 -15.30 13.76 27.67
N LYS A 370 -15.63 12.86 28.61
CA LYS A 370 -14.90 11.61 28.82
C LYS A 370 -15.57 10.49 28.02
N VAL A 371 -14.84 9.88 27.10
CA VAL A 371 -15.35 8.81 26.23
C VAL A 371 -14.58 7.53 26.50
N ARG A 372 -15.28 6.45 26.84
CA ARG A 372 -14.70 5.13 26.97
C ARG A 372 -14.61 4.47 25.60
N LEU A 373 -13.40 4.11 25.19
CA LEU A 373 -13.16 3.47 23.91
C LEU A 373 -13.71 2.03 23.89
N VAL A 374 -14.34 1.67 22.78
CA VAL A 374 -14.84 0.30 22.54
C VAL A 374 -14.11 -0.32 21.36
N GLU A 375 -14.28 -1.62 21.17
CA GLU A 375 -13.80 -2.28 19.96
C GLU A 375 -14.59 -1.78 18.76
N LEU A 376 -13.89 -1.36 17.70
CA LEU A 376 -14.52 -1.09 16.41
C LEU A 376 -14.89 -2.43 15.74
N PRO A 377 -16.06 -2.50 15.10
CA PRO A 377 -16.48 -3.66 14.31
C PRO A 377 -15.57 -3.90 13.09
#